data_21f108a1b0e569071588a134fcf73224
#
_entry.id   21f108a1b0e569071588a134fcf73224
#
_cell.length_a   1.000
_cell.length_b   1.000
_cell.length_c   1.000
_cell.angle_alpha   90.00
_cell.angle_beta   90.00
_cell.angle_gamma   90.00
#
_symmetry.space_group_name_H-M   'P 1'
#
loop_
_entity.id
_entity.type
_entity.pdbx_description
1 polymer ?
#
loop_
_entity_poly.entity_id
_entity_poly.type
_entity_poly.pdbx_seq_one_letter_code
_entity_poly.pdbx_strand_id
1 'polypeptide(L)'
;MMAAAASSASGSRRVPLVVPDLGLADRGLAVSLWLVPEAAAVLAGDRVVELVAGGVTIDLEAPVDGRLVVQLVEEDEPVAPGLVLAEFETA
;
A
#
# COMPACT_ATOMS: atom_id res chain seq x y z
N MET A 1 25.39 15.60 -16.30
CA MET A 1 24.76 15.57 -16.12
C MET A 1 24.20 15.08 -15.69
N MET A 2 24.50 14.85 -15.67
CA MET A 2 23.79 14.51 -15.42
C MET A 2 23.10 14.40 -14.68
N ALA A 3 23.12 14.46 -14.48
CA ALA A 3 22.44 14.35 -13.93
C ALA A 3 21.55 14.47 -13.64
N ALA A 4 21.53 14.74 -13.84
CA ALA A 4 20.64 15.00 -13.69
C ALA A 4 19.85 14.67 -13.30
N ALA A 5 20.00 14.26 -13.69
CA ALA A 5 19.15 13.95 -13.43
C ALA A 5 18.70 13.80 -12.43
N ALA A 6 19.29 13.78 -12.16
CA ALA A 6 18.91 13.55 -11.28
C ALA A 6 18.07 14.10 -10.78
N SER A 7 18.04 14.49 -10.97
CA SER A 7 17.24 14.93 -10.53
C SER A 7 16.21 14.78 -10.52
N SER A 8 16.21 14.69 -11.12
CA SER A 8 15.13 14.58 -11.30
C SER A 8 14.53 13.66 -10.64
N ALA A 9 14.63 12.82 -11.02
CA ALA A 9 14.13 11.81 -10.22
C ALA A 9 14.42 12.08 -8.81
N SER A 10 15.15 13.04 -8.66
CA SER A 10 15.46 13.49 -7.37
C SER A 10 14.18 13.75 -6.62
N GLY A 11 14.03 13.31 -5.48
CA GLY A 11 12.86 13.52 -4.66
C GLY A 11 11.77 12.49 -4.86
N SER A 12 11.80 11.76 -5.95
CA SER A 12 10.80 10.73 -6.18
C SER A 12 11.39 9.38 -5.76
N ARG A 13 10.63 8.62 -4.97
CA ARG A 13 11.05 7.28 -4.60
C ARG A 13 9.83 6.42 -4.32
N ARG A 14 10.02 5.13 -4.40
CA ARG A 14 8.98 4.15 -4.13
C ARG A 14 9.01 3.74 -2.67
N VAL A 15 7.83 3.66 -2.09
CA VAL A 15 7.65 3.21 -0.71
C VAL A 15 6.60 2.11 -0.71
N PRO A 16 6.94 0.93 -0.21
CA PRO A 16 5.97 -0.17 -0.19
C PRO A 16 4.99 -0.03 0.96
N LEU A 17 3.78 -0.54 0.75
CA LEU A 17 2.83 -0.78 1.81
C LEU A 17 2.85 -2.27 2.09
N VAL A 18 3.29 -2.63 3.27
CA VAL A 18 3.51 -4.03 3.65
C VAL A 18 2.44 -4.44 4.66
N VAL A 19 1.97 -5.67 4.55
CA VAL A 19 1.04 -6.22 5.53
C VAL A 19 1.75 -6.29 6.88
N PRO A 20 1.26 -5.59 7.91
CA PRO A 20 1.89 -5.68 9.24
C PRO A 20 1.53 -6.97 9.94
N ASP A 21 2.27 -7.30 10.97
CA ASP A 21 1.93 -8.45 11.81
C ASP A 21 0.84 -8.00 12.79
N LEU A 22 -0.38 -8.43 12.51
CA LEU A 22 -1.55 -8.06 13.30
C LEU A 22 -2.00 -9.18 14.23
N GLY A 23 -1.28 -10.33 14.22
CA GLY A 23 -1.67 -11.48 15.00
C GLY A 23 -2.91 -12.18 14.47
N LEU A 24 -3.27 -11.94 13.19
CA LEU A 24 -4.50 -12.44 12.60
C LEU A 24 -4.27 -13.39 11.42
N ALA A 25 -3.02 -13.73 11.13
CA ALA A 25 -2.70 -14.49 9.92
C ALA A 25 -3.39 -15.86 9.89
N ASP A 26 -3.61 -16.47 11.04
CA ASP A 26 -4.26 -17.77 11.15
C ASP A 26 -5.76 -17.69 10.93
N ARG A 27 -6.33 -16.51 10.77
CA ARG A 27 -7.76 -16.32 10.58
C ARG A 27 -8.15 -16.12 9.12
N GLY A 28 -7.23 -16.36 8.19
CA GLY A 28 -7.53 -16.21 6.77
C GLY A 28 -7.53 -14.77 6.32
N LEU A 29 -6.43 -14.07 6.61
CA LEU A 29 -6.28 -12.67 6.23
C LEU A 29 -6.30 -12.50 4.72
N ALA A 30 -7.08 -11.56 4.21
CA ALA A 30 -7.24 -11.29 2.79
C ALA A 30 -7.53 -9.82 2.55
N VAL A 31 -7.29 -9.36 1.32
CA VAL A 31 -7.74 -8.03 0.92
C VAL A 31 -9.26 -8.09 0.72
N SER A 32 -9.97 -7.20 1.39
CA SER A 32 -11.40 -7.08 1.23
C SER A 32 -11.74 -6.06 0.15
N LEU A 33 -11.13 -4.88 0.22
CA LEU A 33 -11.52 -3.77 -0.64
C LEU A 33 -10.38 -2.77 -0.76
N TRP A 34 -10.08 -2.34 -1.98
CA TRP A 34 -9.22 -1.18 -2.20
C TRP A 34 -10.06 0.09 -2.06
N LEU A 35 -9.60 1.01 -1.22
CA LEU A 35 -10.33 2.24 -0.93
C LEU A 35 -9.94 3.39 -1.85
N VAL A 36 -8.81 3.25 -2.55
CA VAL A 36 -8.33 4.23 -3.53
C VAL A 36 -7.84 3.48 -4.76
N PRO A 37 -8.03 4.03 -5.97
CA PRO A 37 -7.55 3.39 -7.19
C PRO A 37 -6.08 3.67 -7.43
N GLU A 38 -5.49 2.92 -8.35
CA GLU A 38 -4.15 3.25 -8.85
C GLU A 38 -4.15 4.66 -9.44
N ALA A 39 -3.03 5.32 -9.32
CA ALA A 39 -2.79 6.70 -9.74
C ALA A 39 -3.40 7.75 -8.82
N ALA A 40 -4.14 7.36 -7.79
CA ALA A 40 -4.75 8.33 -6.88
C ALA A 40 -3.68 9.02 -6.03
N ALA A 41 -3.83 10.32 -5.87
CA ALA A 41 -3.02 11.08 -4.93
C ALA A 41 -3.53 10.81 -3.51
N VAL A 42 -2.60 10.65 -2.58
CA VAL A 42 -2.92 10.35 -1.18
C VAL A 42 -2.06 11.20 -0.25
N LEU A 43 -2.54 11.35 0.96
CA LEU A 43 -1.75 11.91 2.06
C LEU A 43 -1.44 10.78 3.03
N ALA A 44 -0.30 10.87 3.69
CA ALA A 44 0.05 9.92 4.75
C ALA A 44 -1.09 9.86 5.76
N GLY A 45 -1.51 8.64 6.12
CA GLY A 45 -2.63 8.46 7.02
C GLY A 45 -3.97 8.24 6.34
N ASP A 46 -4.09 8.53 5.04
CA ASP A 46 -5.32 8.19 4.30
C ASP A 46 -5.49 6.68 4.28
N ARG A 47 -6.70 6.21 4.53
CA ARG A 47 -6.99 4.77 4.44
C ARG A 47 -7.03 4.37 2.98
N VAL A 48 -6.28 3.35 2.62
CA VAL A 48 -6.10 2.98 1.22
C VAL A 48 -6.57 1.56 0.90
N VAL A 49 -6.57 0.67 1.88
CA VAL A 49 -7.00 -0.71 1.65
C VAL A 49 -7.60 -1.28 2.94
N GLU A 50 -8.64 -2.07 2.77
CA GLU A 50 -9.26 -2.79 3.87
C GLU A 50 -8.89 -4.27 3.79
N LEU A 51 -8.41 -4.81 4.90
CA LEU A 51 -8.15 -6.23 5.05
C LEU A 51 -9.25 -6.84 5.91
N VAL A 52 -9.47 -8.13 5.74
CA VAL A 52 -10.45 -8.87 6.54
C VAL A 52 -9.82 -10.16 7.03
N ALA A 53 -10.14 -10.52 8.27
CA ALA A 53 -9.68 -11.76 8.87
C ALA A 53 -10.72 -12.20 9.90
N GLY A 54 -11.40 -13.33 9.63
CA GLY A 54 -12.32 -13.93 10.59
C GLY A 54 -13.40 -12.98 11.09
N GLY A 55 -13.95 -12.14 10.22
CA GLY A 55 -15.00 -11.20 10.62
C GLY A 55 -14.49 -9.87 11.17
N VAL A 56 -13.18 -9.68 11.24
CA VAL A 56 -12.57 -8.43 11.66
C VAL A 56 -12.06 -7.71 10.43
N THR A 57 -12.31 -6.41 10.34
CA THR A 57 -11.76 -5.59 9.25
C THR A 57 -10.72 -4.63 9.80
N ILE A 58 -9.65 -4.43 9.04
CA ILE A 58 -8.56 -3.55 9.39
C ILE A 58 -8.26 -2.69 8.18
N ASP A 59 -8.23 -1.35 8.37
CA ASP A 59 -7.84 -0.44 7.30
C ASP A 59 -6.37 -0.09 7.44
N LEU A 60 -5.62 -0.22 6.35
CA LEU A 60 -4.23 0.21 6.31
C LEU A 60 -4.15 1.57 5.66
N GLU A 61 -3.19 2.37 6.14
CA GLU A 61 -3.05 3.76 5.75
C GLU A 61 -1.88 3.95 4.81
N ALA A 62 -1.95 5.00 3.99
CA ALA A 62 -0.83 5.39 3.14
C ALA A 62 0.38 5.71 4.00
N PRO A 63 1.56 5.18 3.66
CA PRO A 63 2.77 5.42 4.47
C PRO A 63 3.41 6.76 4.20
N VAL A 64 3.07 7.42 3.11
CA VAL A 64 3.68 8.68 2.68
C VAL A 64 2.66 9.53 1.95
N ASP A 65 2.93 10.81 1.85
CA ASP A 65 2.24 11.68 0.88
C ASP A 65 2.76 11.34 -0.51
N GLY A 66 1.87 11.18 -1.47
CA GLY A 66 2.29 10.86 -2.82
C GLY A 66 1.16 10.26 -3.62
N ARG A 67 1.47 9.22 -4.38
CA ARG A 67 0.51 8.60 -5.27
C ARG A 67 0.61 7.08 -5.16
N LEU A 68 -0.53 6.41 -5.18
CA LEU A 68 -0.57 4.95 -5.29
C LEU A 68 -0.22 4.58 -6.72
N VAL A 69 0.93 3.93 -6.90
CA VAL A 69 1.43 3.61 -8.23
C VAL A 69 0.87 2.30 -8.73
N VAL A 70 0.91 1.27 -7.88
CA VAL A 70 0.49 -0.06 -8.29
C VAL A 70 -0.11 -0.80 -7.11
N GLN A 71 -1.21 -1.51 -7.38
CA GLN A 71 -1.80 -2.48 -6.46
C GLN A 71 -1.30 -3.85 -6.87
N LEU A 72 -0.61 -4.54 -5.98
CA LEU A 72 0.04 -5.81 -6.29
C LEU A 72 -0.82 -7.02 -5.91
N VAL A 73 -1.94 -6.79 -5.25
CA VAL A 73 -2.83 -7.85 -4.77
C VAL A 73 -4.25 -7.45 -5.14
N GLU A 74 -5.03 -8.41 -5.60
CA GLU A 74 -6.43 -8.17 -5.95
C GLU A 74 -7.33 -8.38 -4.75
N GLU A 75 -8.55 -7.84 -4.84
CA GLU A 75 -9.56 -8.07 -3.82
C GLU A 75 -9.85 -9.56 -3.71
N ASP A 76 -10.13 -10.01 -2.50
CA ASP A 76 -10.37 -11.40 -2.12
C ASP A 76 -9.12 -12.27 -2.14
N GLU A 77 -7.97 -11.73 -2.48
CA GLU A 77 -6.73 -12.49 -2.51
C GLU A 77 -6.17 -12.65 -1.11
N PRO A 78 -5.76 -13.87 -0.71
CA PRO A 78 -5.14 -14.08 0.62
C PRO A 78 -3.81 -13.36 0.72
N VAL A 79 -3.52 -12.84 1.89
CA VAL A 79 -2.26 -12.15 2.18
C VAL A 79 -1.70 -12.63 3.51
N ALA A 80 -0.43 -12.28 3.74
CA ALA A 80 0.24 -12.65 4.98
C ALA A 80 1.17 -11.51 5.41
N PRO A 81 1.52 -11.43 6.71
CA PRO A 81 2.47 -10.41 7.16
C PRO A 81 3.75 -10.42 6.33
N GLY A 82 4.22 -9.23 5.99
CA GLY A 82 5.42 -9.05 5.18
C GLY A 82 5.18 -8.97 3.69
N LEU A 83 3.98 -9.34 3.21
CA LEU A 83 3.67 -9.23 1.79
C LEU A 83 3.49 -7.76 1.41
N VAL A 84 4.04 -7.36 0.26
CA VAL A 84 3.87 -6.01 -0.25
C VAL A 84 2.53 -5.94 -0.99
N LEU A 85 1.65 -5.07 -0.53
CA LEU A 85 0.32 -4.89 -1.12
C LEU A 85 0.30 -3.87 -2.25
N ALA A 86 1.13 -2.87 -2.14
CA ALA A 86 1.13 -1.74 -3.07
C ALA A 86 2.43 -0.99 -2.97
N GLU A 87 2.68 -0.15 -3.97
CA GLU A 87 3.80 0.78 -3.92
C GLU A 87 3.29 2.19 -4.15
N PHE A 88 3.85 3.11 -3.39
CA PHE A 88 3.55 4.53 -3.47
C PHE A 88 4.78 5.26 -3.98
N GLU A 89 4.57 6.35 -4.69
CA GLU A 89 5.64 7.23 -5.14
C GLU A 89 5.49 8.56 -4.42
N THR A 90 6.57 9.01 -3.77
CA THR A 90 6.57 10.30 -3.09
C THR A 90 6.59 11.43 -4.10
N ALA A 91 6.07 12.54 -3.69
CA ALA A 91 6.11 13.73 -4.54
C ALA A 91 7.50 14.34 -4.57
#